data_2c4577fa518409a848f17e97ce4d5453
#
_entry.id   2c4577fa518409a848f17e97ce4d5453
#
_cell.length_a   1.000
_cell.length_b   1.000
_cell.length_c   1.000
_cell.angle_alpha   90.00
_cell.angle_beta   90.00
_cell.angle_gamma   90.00
#
_symmetry.space_group_name_H-M   'P 1'
#
loop_
_entity.id
_entity.type
_entity.pdbx_description
1 polymer ?
#
loop_
_entity_poly.entity_id
_entity_poly.type
_entity_poly.pdbx_seq_one_letter_code
_entity_poly.pdbx_strand_id
1 'polypeptide(L)'
;MDNNLIKVFASGEYLLLRWLSQHQTQTSTISVVKFSQTELAKECSCSPTTINKRMQLLQKCNCIKPYRKKGNYLITETGHQIIAKMQEIEKIIEGYQYDQT
;
A
#
# COMPACT_ATOMS: atom_id res chain seq x y z
N MET A 1 0.01 12.03 -15.61
CA MET A 1 -1.39 11.79 -15.37
C MET A 1 -1.69 11.68 -13.89
N ASP A 2 -2.78 12.26 -13.50
CA ASP A 2 -3.14 12.31 -12.10
C ASP A 2 -3.87 11.04 -11.65
N ASN A 3 -3.27 10.30 -10.71
CA ASN A 3 -3.87 9.09 -10.18
C ASN A 3 -4.79 9.35 -9.00
N ASN A 4 -5.15 10.62 -8.77
CA ASN A 4 -5.91 10.97 -7.58
C ASN A 4 -7.35 10.47 -7.60
N LEU A 5 -7.88 10.09 -8.78
CA LEU A 5 -9.25 9.60 -8.84
C LEU A 5 -9.47 8.30 -8.08
N ILE A 6 -8.44 7.46 -7.96
CA ILE A 6 -8.56 6.26 -7.15
C ILE A 6 -8.85 6.59 -5.68
N LYS A 7 -8.43 7.76 -5.23
CA LYS A 7 -8.66 8.20 -3.84
C LYS A 7 -10.15 8.37 -3.52
N VAL A 8 -10.98 8.52 -4.54
CA VAL A 8 -12.44 8.56 -4.34
C VAL A 8 -12.96 7.21 -3.82
N PHE A 9 -12.33 6.13 -4.23
CA PHE A 9 -12.77 4.76 -3.90
C PHE A 9 -11.83 4.03 -2.94
N ALA A 10 -10.67 4.59 -2.64
CA ALA A 10 -9.65 3.89 -1.87
C ALA A 10 -9.39 4.59 -0.53
N SER A 11 -9.28 3.78 0.52
CA SER A 11 -8.92 4.27 1.83
C SER A 11 -7.44 4.64 1.90
N GLY A 12 -7.07 5.39 2.95
CA GLY A 12 -5.67 5.67 3.22
C GLY A 12 -4.86 4.42 3.49
N GLU A 13 -5.49 3.40 4.10
CA GLU A 13 -4.86 2.10 4.33
C GLU A 13 -4.52 1.42 3.02
N TYR A 14 -5.43 1.40 2.05
CA TYR A 14 -5.12 0.81 0.75
C TYR A 14 -4.00 1.57 0.05
N LEU A 15 -4.04 2.90 0.08
CA LEU A 15 -3.00 3.70 -0.57
C LEU A 15 -1.63 3.43 0.04
N LEU A 16 -1.57 3.24 1.35
CA LEU A 16 -0.33 2.84 2.02
C LEU A 16 0.10 1.44 1.57
N LEU A 17 -0.82 0.48 1.55
CA LEU A 17 -0.51 -0.89 1.12
C LEU A 17 0.07 -0.89 -0.31
N ARG A 18 -0.54 -0.13 -1.21
CA ARG A 18 -0.07 0.01 -2.58
C ARG A 18 1.33 0.59 -2.62
N TRP A 19 1.58 1.66 -1.85
CA TRP A 19 2.90 2.26 -1.76
C TRP A 19 3.94 1.27 -1.27
N LEU A 20 3.61 0.51 -0.21
CA LEU A 20 4.51 -0.52 0.32
C LEU A 20 4.85 -1.56 -0.74
N SER A 21 3.87 -1.97 -1.53
CA SER A 21 4.10 -2.98 -2.57
C SER A 21 5.05 -2.48 -3.67
N GLN A 22 5.05 -1.18 -3.91
CA GLN A 22 5.91 -0.56 -4.93
C GLN A 22 7.32 -0.27 -4.43
N HIS A 23 7.55 -0.36 -3.13
CA HIS A 23 8.83 0.03 -2.50
C HIS A 23 9.44 -1.11 -1.69
N GLN A 24 9.19 -2.34 -2.10
CA GLN A 24 9.81 -3.51 -1.47
C GLN A 24 11.26 -3.64 -1.89
N THR A 25 12.09 -4.14 -0.96
CA THR A 25 13.45 -4.54 -1.26
C THR A 25 13.44 -6.01 -1.66
N GLN A 26 13.97 -6.32 -2.82
CA GLN A 26 14.08 -7.70 -3.29
C GLN A 26 15.33 -8.34 -2.70
N THR A 27 15.15 -9.47 -2.03
CA THR A 27 16.26 -10.32 -1.61
C THR A 27 16.36 -11.52 -2.56
N SER A 28 17.29 -12.44 -2.31
CA SER A 28 17.43 -13.62 -3.17
C SER A 28 16.20 -14.53 -3.15
N THR A 29 15.38 -14.47 -2.10
CA THR A 29 14.25 -15.40 -1.91
C THR A 29 12.91 -14.72 -1.72
N ILE A 30 12.87 -13.46 -1.25
CA ILE A 30 11.60 -12.80 -0.94
C ILE A 30 11.70 -11.29 -1.13
N SER A 31 10.54 -10.64 -1.17
CA SER A 31 10.43 -9.18 -1.18
C SER A 31 10.03 -8.71 0.22
N VAL A 32 10.73 -7.71 0.73
CA VAL A 32 10.56 -7.20 2.10
C VAL A 32 10.39 -5.69 2.08
N VAL A 33 9.46 -5.17 2.88
CA VAL A 33 9.34 -3.75 3.13
C VAL A 33 10.26 -3.40 4.31
N LYS A 34 11.18 -2.45 4.09
CA LYS A 34 12.19 -2.05 5.08
C LYS A 34 12.12 -0.55 5.37
N PHE A 35 11.00 -0.09 5.91
CA PHE A 35 10.82 1.32 6.25
C PHE A 35 10.36 1.45 7.68
N SER A 36 10.99 2.34 8.44
CA SER A 36 10.51 2.70 9.76
C SER A 36 9.21 3.50 9.62
N GLN A 37 8.44 3.57 10.71
CA GLN A 37 7.21 4.36 10.69
C GLN A 37 7.50 5.85 10.47
N THR A 38 8.63 6.35 10.95
CA THR A 38 9.05 7.72 10.72
C THR A 38 9.31 7.98 9.24
N GLU A 39 10.00 7.05 8.57
CA GLU A 39 10.24 7.15 7.14
C GLU A 39 8.94 7.09 6.36
N LEU A 40 8.03 6.18 6.70
CA LEU A 40 6.73 6.06 6.04
C LEU A 40 5.90 7.33 6.22
N ALA A 41 5.91 7.91 7.40
CA ALA A 41 5.18 9.15 7.67
C ALA A 41 5.68 10.28 6.77
N LYS A 42 6.99 10.40 6.61
CA LYS A 42 7.60 11.40 5.74
C LYS A 42 7.23 11.16 4.28
N GLU A 43 7.39 9.93 3.80
CA GLU A 43 7.12 9.60 2.39
C GLU A 43 5.64 9.72 2.04
N CYS A 44 4.75 9.41 2.98
CA CYS A 44 3.31 9.46 2.75
C CYS A 44 2.69 10.80 3.18
N SER A 45 3.50 11.75 3.60
CA SER A 45 3.05 13.09 4.00
C SER A 45 1.97 13.06 5.08
N CYS A 46 2.15 12.24 6.10
CA CYS A 46 1.22 12.17 7.23
C CYS A 46 1.99 11.99 8.53
N SER A 47 1.29 12.03 9.66
CA SER A 47 1.93 11.92 10.96
C SER A 47 2.33 10.48 11.27
N PRO A 48 3.36 10.27 12.12
CA PRO A 48 3.69 8.92 12.59
C PRO A 48 2.52 8.22 13.28
N THR A 49 1.67 8.96 13.99
CA THR A 49 0.47 8.40 14.62
C THR A 49 -0.48 7.82 13.58
N THR A 50 -0.71 8.55 12.48
CA THR A 50 -1.55 8.09 11.38
C THR A 50 -0.96 6.84 10.74
N ILE A 51 0.35 6.83 10.47
CA ILE A 51 1.02 5.67 9.90
C ILE A 51 0.87 4.46 10.83
N ASN A 52 1.08 4.65 12.14
CA ASN A 52 0.96 3.56 13.10
C ASN A 52 -0.43 2.93 13.06
N LYS A 53 -1.48 3.76 13.04
CA LYS A 53 -2.85 3.27 12.96
C LYS A 53 -3.12 2.49 11.68
N ARG A 54 -2.65 3.02 10.54
CA ARG A 54 -2.82 2.36 9.25
C ARG A 54 -2.08 1.03 9.18
N MET A 55 -0.84 0.98 9.69
CA MET A 55 -0.08 -0.25 9.73
C MET A 55 -0.76 -1.31 10.60
N GLN A 56 -1.31 -0.90 11.75
CA GLN A 56 -2.04 -1.81 12.62
C GLN A 56 -3.28 -2.38 11.93
N LEU A 57 -4.03 -1.55 11.21
CA LEU A 57 -5.21 -2.02 10.48
C LEU A 57 -4.83 -2.97 9.36
N LEU A 58 -3.75 -2.70 8.63
CA LEU A 58 -3.27 -3.60 7.58
C LEU A 58 -2.86 -4.95 8.16
N GLN A 59 -2.24 -4.97 9.33
CA GLN A 59 -1.91 -6.22 10.02
C GLN A 59 -3.19 -6.95 10.47
N LYS A 60 -4.12 -6.21 11.04
CA LYS A 60 -5.40 -6.78 11.52
C LYS A 60 -6.19 -7.41 10.38
N CYS A 61 -6.14 -6.81 9.19
CA CYS A 61 -6.79 -7.33 7.99
C CYS A 61 -5.96 -8.40 7.28
N ASN A 62 -4.86 -8.81 7.85
CA ASN A 62 -3.96 -9.82 7.30
C ASN A 62 -3.37 -9.44 5.94
N CYS A 63 -3.16 -8.14 5.70
CA CYS A 63 -2.55 -7.68 4.44
C CYS A 63 -1.03 -7.63 4.52
N ILE A 64 -0.49 -7.39 5.71
CA ILE A 64 0.95 -7.38 5.97
C ILE A 64 1.21 -8.13 7.27
N LYS A 65 2.45 -8.58 7.43
CA LYS A 65 2.90 -9.21 8.67
C LYS A 65 4.33 -8.83 8.97
N PRO A 66 4.72 -8.73 10.26
CA PRO A 66 6.12 -8.47 10.62
C PRO A 66 7.03 -9.57 10.09
N TYR A 67 8.24 -9.18 9.71
CA TYR A 67 9.25 -10.12 9.20
C TYR A 67 10.58 -9.89 9.87
N ARG A 68 11.00 -10.83 10.71
CA ARG A 68 12.30 -10.86 11.41
C ARG A 68 12.56 -9.62 12.26
N LYS A 69 13.14 -8.56 11.69
CA LYS A 69 13.51 -7.36 12.44
C LYS A 69 12.32 -6.41 12.58
N LYS A 70 12.28 -5.68 13.69
CA LYS A 70 11.32 -4.61 13.88
C LYS A 70 11.44 -3.61 12.72
N GLY A 71 10.32 -3.24 12.14
CA GLY A 71 10.29 -2.31 11.02
C GLY A 71 10.32 -2.99 9.65
N ASN A 72 10.53 -4.31 9.62
CA ASN A 72 10.45 -5.07 8.38
C ASN A 72 9.10 -5.78 8.29
N TYR A 73 8.50 -5.77 7.10
CA TYR A 73 7.19 -6.37 6.87
C TYR A 73 7.15 -7.12 5.56
N LEU A 74 6.32 -8.14 5.50
CA LEU A 74 5.96 -8.82 4.26
C LEU A 74 4.53 -8.45 3.90
N ILE A 75 4.27 -8.32 2.61
CA ILE A 75 2.90 -8.23 2.10
C ILE A 75 2.45 -9.68 1.93
N THR A 76 1.30 -10.01 2.51
CA THR A 76 0.75 -11.35 2.48
C THR A 76 0.06 -11.63 1.16
N GLU A 77 -0.31 -12.89 0.94
CA GLU A 77 -1.15 -13.26 -0.22
C GLU A 77 -2.46 -12.47 -0.23
N THR A 78 -3.08 -12.30 0.94
CA THR A 78 -4.29 -11.48 1.07
C THR A 78 -4.03 -10.05 0.62
N GLY A 79 -2.91 -9.46 1.04
CA GLY A 79 -2.53 -8.11 0.62
C GLY A 79 -2.35 -8.01 -0.89
N HIS A 80 -1.68 -8.99 -1.49
CA HIS A 80 -1.48 -9.01 -2.94
C HIS A 80 -2.81 -9.14 -3.70
N GLN A 81 -3.73 -9.96 -3.19
CA GLN A 81 -5.05 -10.12 -3.81
C GLN A 81 -5.85 -8.82 -3.78
N ILE A 82 -5.80 -8.11 -2.66
CA ILE A 82 -6.49 -6.83 -2.52
C ILE A 82 -5.92 -5.81 -3.50
N ILE A 83 -4.60 -5.73 -3.59
CA ILE A 83 -3.93 -4.82 -4.54
C ILE A 83 -4.38 -5.13 -5.96
N ALA A 84 -4.38 -6.41 -6.34
CA ALA A 84 -4.77 -6.82 -7.69
C ALA A 84 -6.21 -6.41 -8.03
N LYS A 85 -7.14 -6.58 -7.08
CA LYS A 85 -8.54 -6.19 -7.29
C LYS A 85 -8.70 -4.69 -7.38
N MET A 86 -7.99 -3.93 -6.56
CA MET A 86 -8.03 -2.48 -6.62
C MET A 86 -7.40 -1.94 -7.90
N GLN A 87 -6.39 -2.61 -8.43
CA GLN A 87 -5.81 -2.25 -9.73
C GLN A 87 -6.83 -2.43 -10.86
N GLU A 88 -7.69 -3.42 -10.77
CA GLU A 88 -8.79 -3.57 -11.73
C GLU A 88 -9.74 -2.38 -11.66
N ILE A 89 -10.03 -1.89 -10.47
CA ILE A 89 -10.86 -0.69 -10.28
C ILE A 89 -10.17 0.52 -10.87
N GLU A 90 -8.87 0.67 -10.66
CA GLU A 90 -8.10 1.78 -11.23
C GLU A 90 -8.19 1.79 -12.75
N LYS A 91 -8.11 0.63 -13.38
CA LYS A 91 -8.23 0.51 -14.84
C LYS A 91 -9.61 0.95 -15.33
N ILE A 92 -10.66 0.65 -14.59
CA ILE A 92 -12.01 1.08 -14.93
C ILE A 92 -12.08 2.62 -14.90
N ILE A 93 -11.54 3.24 -13.89
CA ILE A 93 -11.52 4.69 -13.74
C ILE A 93 -10.74 5.34 -14.89
N GLU A 94 -9.56 4.81 -15.18
CA GLU A 94 -8.71 5.32 -16.26
C GLU A 94 -9.41 5.19 -17.62
N GLY A 95 -10.06 4.05 -17.88
CA GLY A 95 -10.82 3.84 -19.11
C GLY A 95 -11.95 4.83 -19.26
N TYR A 96 -12.66 5.10 -18.19
CA TYR A 96 -13.74 6.08 -18.20
C TYR A 96 -13.24 7.48 -18.53
N GLN A 97 -12.08 7.86 -17.96
CA GLN A 97 -11.47 9.16 -18.25
C GLN A 97 -11.13 9.31 -19.72
N TYR A 98 -10.55 8.27 -20.32
CA TYR A 98 -10.21 8.31 -21.74
C TYR A 98 -11.44 8.42 -22.62
N ASP A 99 -12.53 7.74 -22.25
CA ASP A 99 -13.77 7.76 -23.03
C ASP A 99 -14.46 9.12 -23.00
N GLN A 100 -14.08 9.98 -22.07
CA GLN A 100 -14.66 11.32 -21.94
C GLN A 100 -13.93 12.38 -22.75
N THR A 101 -12.82 12.05 -23.32
CA THR A 101 -12.10 12.97 -24.18
C THR A 101 -12.55 12.81 -25.62
#